data_8b42c9e6b28830e18c3ec9bd5506be9a
#
_entry.id   8b42c9e6b28830e18c3ec9bd5506be9a
#
_cell.length_a   1.000
_cell.length_b   1.000
_cell.length_c   1.000
_cell.angle_alpha   90.00
_cell.angle_beta   90.00
_cell.angle_gamma   90.00
#
_symmetry.space_group_name_H-M   'P 1'
#
loop_
_entity.id
_entity.type
_entity.pdbx_description
1 polymer ?
#
loop_
_entity_poly.entity_id
_entity_poly.type
_entity_poly.pdbx_seq_one_letter_code
_entity_poly.pdbx_strand_id
1 'polypeptide(L)'
;LPGGAEILEAAKVDDARLQRETDNKLFLRMFLKYLQKNHHKIYLLAASQEELVKAEEALARYNQGIRVVGDAVIHLEDGELTDADRIHGIVNAVNGSEADCILSVLPSPAQEDFIEQNRALIDTRVWIGCGSVLMRSFDDRKMTSRIKRMLVKKVFRYKVEKQN
;
A
#
# COMPACT_ATOMS: atom_id res chain seq x y z
N LEU A 1 12.03 -2.11 4.64
CA LEU A 1 12.07 -0.74 4.09
C LEU A 1 11.11 0.14 4.89
N PRO A 2 11.47 1.38 5.21
CA PRO A 2 10.59 2.27 5.95
C PRO A 2 9.33 2.59 5.13
N GLY A 3 8.16 2.45 5.76
CA GLY A 3 6.87 2.67 5.11
C GLY A 3 6.49 4.14 4.95
N GLY A 4 7.15 5.05 5.67
CA GLY A 4 6.85 6.48 5.66
C GLY A 4 8.04 7.35 6.10
N ALA A 5 8.00 8.63 5.78
CA ALA A 5 9.02 9.60 6.17
C ALA A 5 9.11 9.75 7.71
N GLU A 6 7.98 9.56 8.39
CA GLU A 6 7.88 9.64 9.85
C GLU A 6 8.79 8.59 10.54
N ILE A 7 8.98 7.42 9.92
CA ILE A 7 9.86 6.36 10.46
C ILE A 7 11.32 6.78 10.33
N LEU A 8 11.71 7.42 9.22
CA LEU A 8 13.07 7.93 9.04
C LEU A 8 13.39 9.04 10.04
N GLU A 9 12.43 9.93 10.28
CA GLU A 9 12.54 11.02 11.23
C GLU A 9 12.66 10.48 12.67
N ALA A 10 11.78 9.54 13.06
CA ALA A 10 11.84 8.91 14.39
C ALA A 10 13.14 8.14 14.62
N ALA A 11 13.67 7.49 13.58
CA ALA A 11 14.96 6.79 13.62
C ALA A 11 16.16 7.71 13.48
N LYS A 12 15.97 9.03 13.30
CA LYS A 12 17.00 10.04 13.05
C LYS A 12 17.93 9.67 11.89
N VAL A 13 17.34 9.04 10.85
CA VAL A 13 18.08 8.64 9.64
C VAL A 13 17.97 9.73 8.59
N ASP A 14 19.07 10.44 8.35
CA ASP A 14 19.19 11.44 7.29
C ASP A 14 19.90 10.83 6.07
N ASP A 15 19.16 10.02 5.31
CA ASP A 15 19.62 9.41 4.07
C ASP A 15 18.71 9.84 2.91
N ALA A 16 19.26 10.64 2.02
CA ALA A 16 18.54 11.15 0.86
C ALA A 16 18.03 10.06 -0.11
N ARG A 17 18.61 8.83 -0.09
CA ARG A 17 18.13 7.71 -0.89
C ARG A 17 16.90 7.11 -0.25
N LEU A 18 16.92 6.89 1.06
CA LEU A 18 15.78 6.37 1.80
C LEU A 18 14.62 7.37 1.80
N GLN A 19 14.89 8.66 1.92
CA GLN A 19 13.87 9.70 1.77
C GLN A 19 13.21 9.66 0.39
N ARG A 20 13.99 9.57 -0.70
CA ARG A 20 13.45 9.46 -2.07
C ARG A 20 12.67 8.17 -2.28
N GLU A 21 13.17 7.05 -1.71
CA GLU A 21 12.49 5.76 -1.76
C GLU A 21 11.11 5.85 -1.14
N THR A 22 11.06 6.32 0.10
CA THR A 22 9.83 6.49 0.88
C THR A 22 8.86 7.44 0.20
N ASP A 23 9.37 8.58 -0.22
CA ASP A 23 8.62 9.63 -0.89
C ASP A 23 7.99 9.18 -2.21
N ASN A 24 8.69 8.39 -3.01
CA ASN A 24 8.22 7.93 -4.31
C ASN A 24 7.58 6.55 -4.26
N LYS A 25 7.58 5.90 -3.10
CA LYS A 25 7.09 4.53 -2.92
C LYS A 25 7.71 3.58 -3.97
N LEU A 26 9.00 3.75 -4.26
CA LEU A 26 9.66 3.07 -5.38
C LEU A 26 9.59 1.56 -5.25
N PHE A 27 9.87 1.03 -4.04
CA PHE A 27 9.79 -0.41 -3.80
C PHE A 27 8.37 -0.93 -4.07
N LEU A 28 7.34 -0.33 -3.47
CA LEU A 28 5.96 -0.78 -3.64
C LEU A 28 5.54 -0.74 -5.11
N ARG A 29 5.90 0.33 -5.83
CA ARG A 29 5.61 0.46 -7.27
C ARG A 29 6.31 -0.61 -8.11
N MET A 30 7.58 -0.87 -7.84
CA MET A 30 8.33 -1.91 -8.53
C MET A 30 7.77 -3.30 -8.21
N PHE A 31 7.43 -3.54 -6.96
CA PHE A 31 6.84 -4.79 -6.50
C PHE A 31 5.48 -5.06 -7.15
N LEU A 32 4.56 -4.08 -7.14
CA LEU A 32 3.27 -4.20 -7.81
C LEU A 32 3.42 -4.46 -9.32
N LYS A 33 4.39 -3.79 -9.95
CA LYS A 33 4.70 -4.05 -11.37
C LYS A 33 5.24 -5.47 -11.60
N TYR A 34 6.04 -5.98 -10.68
CA TYR A 34 6.54 -7.35 -10.72
C TYR A 34 5.39 -8.36 -10.58
N LEU A 35 4.49 -8.17 -9.60
CA LEU A 35 3.33 -9.03 -9.40
C LEU A 35 2.44 -9.06 -10.64
N GLN A 36 2.15 -7.90 -11.22
CA GLN A 36 1.36 -7.80 -12.45
C GLN A 36 2.02 -8.51 -13.62
N LYS A 37 3.32 -8.25 -13.88
CA LYS A 37 4.05 -8.83 -15.01
C LYS A 37 4.09 -10.36 -14.96
N ASN A 38 4.15 -10.92 -13.76
CA ASN A 38 4.22 -12.36 -13.55
C ASN A 38 2.85 -13.00 -13.25
N HIS A 39 1.76 -12.21 -13.37
CA HIS A 39 0.38 -12.67 -13.11
C HIS A 39 0.17 -13.27 -11.72
N HIS A 40 0.94 -12.81 -10.74
CA HIS A 40 0.81 -13.27 -9.36
C HIS A 40 -0.56 -12.90 -8.76
N LYS A 41 -1.09 -13.84 -7.99
CA LYS A 41 -2.35 -13.70 -7.27
C LYS A 41 -2.12 -12.98 -5.95
N ILE A 42 -2.92 -11.96 -5.67
CA ILE A 42 -2.83 -11.16 -4.45
C ILE A 42 -4.05 -11.40 -3.57
N TYR A 43 -3.84 -11.56 -2.27
CA TYR A 43 -4.87 -11.51 -1.24
C TYR A 43 -4.74 -10.21 -0.45
N LEU A 44 -5.84 -9.49 -0.22
CA LEU A 44 -5.84 -8.24 0.54
C LEU A 44 -6.32 -8.46 1.97
N LEU A 45 -5.63 -7.84 2.94
CA LEU A 45 -6.06 -7.79 4.33
C LEU A 45 -6.16 -6.34 4.81
N ALA A 46 -7.27 -5.99 5.46
CA ALA A 46 -7.54 -4.68 6.00
C ALA A 46 -8.18 -4.76 7.39
N ALA A 47 -8.16 -3.68 8.17
CA ALA A 47 -8.82 -3.61 9.48
C ALA A 47 -10.30 -3.18 9.37
N SER A 48 -10.69 -2.62 8.23
CA SER A 48 -12.08 -2.19 8.00
C SER A 48 -12.46 -2.33 6.52
N GLN A 49 -13.77 -2.38 6.26
CA GLN A 49 -14.30 -2.39 4.90
C GLN A 49 -13.93 -1.12 4.12
N GLU A 50 -13.87 0.01 4.79
CA GLU A 50 -13.47 1.28 4.17
C GLU A 50 -12.01 1.26 3.69
N GLU A 51 -11.11 0.72 4.51
CA GLU A 51 -9.70 0.56 4.13
C GLU A 51 -9.52 -0.44 2.99
N LEU A 52 -10.27 -1.54 3.02
CA LEU A 52 -10.26 -2.54 1.97
C LEU A 52 -10.64 -1.91 0.62
N VAL A 53 -11.76 -1.20 0.55
CA VAL A 53 -12.20 -0.51 -0.68
C VAL A 53 -11.16 0.50 -1.15
N LYS A 54 -10.57 1.30 -0.25
CA LYS A 54 -9.50 2.25 -0.61
C LYS A 54 -8.26 1.55 -1.17
N ALA A 55 -7.89 0.40 -0.61
CA ALA A 55 -6.75 -0.38 -1.08
C ALA A 55 -7.02 -0.96 -2.48
N GLU A 56 -8.20 -1.52 -2.71
CA GLU A 56 -8.62 -2.03 -4.03
C GLU A 56 -8.64 -0.94 -5.09
N GLU A 57 -9.23 0.21 -4.78
CA GLU A 57 -9.23 1.37 -5.67
C GLU A 57 -7.82 1.86 -5.98
N ALA A 58 -6.92 1.87 -4.99
CA ALA A 58 -5.53 2.26 -5.21
C ALA A 58 -4.81 1.28 -6.14
N LEU A 59 -5.02 -0.03 -5.98
CA LEU A 59 -4.47 -1.04 -6.87
C LEU A 59 -5.03 -0.92 -8.30
N ALA A 60 -6.34 -0.74 -8.44
CA ALA A 60 -7.00 -0.57 -9.73
C ALA A 60 -6.53 0.68 -10.47
N ARG A 61 -6.31 1.80 -9.76
CA ARG A 61 -5.75 3.04 -10.33
C ARG A 61 -4.29 2.87 -10.72
N TYR A 62 -3.53 2.10 -9.93
CA TYR A 62 -2.14 1.85 -10.25
C TYR A 62 -1.99 1.00 -11.50
N ASN A 63 -2.74 -0.09 -11.59
CA ASN A 63 -2.72 -0.98 -12.76
C ASN A 63 -3.90 -1.95 -12.78
N GLN A 64 -4.71 -1.88 -13.83
CA GLN A 64 -5.86 -2.76 -14.02
C GLN A 64 -5.52 -4.25 -14.24
N GLY A 65 -4.23 -4.58 -14.46
CA GLY A 65 -3.77 -5.96 -14.64
C GLY A 65 -3.33 -6.65 -13.35
N ILE A 66 -3.48 -6.02 -12.18
CA ILE A 66 -3.21 -6.64 -10.88
C ILE A 66 -4.35 -7.60 -10.54
N ARG A 67 -4.00 -8.84 -10.17
CA ARG A 67 -4.95 -9.91 -9.93
C ARG A 67 -5.19 -10.09 -8.43
N VAL A 68 -6.23 -9.45 -7.91
CA VAL A 68 -6.74 -9.70 -6.56
C VAL A 68 -7.65 -10.94 -6.63
N VAL A 69 -7.36 -11.97 -5.85
CA VAL A 69 -8.08 -13.26 -5.83
C VAL A 69 -8.94 -13.45 -4.59
N GLY A 70 -8.79 -12.59 -3.60
CA GLY A 70 -9.58 -12.56 -2.40
C GLY A 70 -9.17 -11.43 -1.49
N ASP A 71 -10.01 -11.18 -0.53
CA ASP A 71 -9.84 -10.14 0.49
C ASP A 71 -10.46 -10.58 1.82
N ALA A 72 -10.04 -9.95 2.92
CA ALA A 72 -10.70 -10.09 4.20
C ALA A 72 -10.51 -8.87 5.07
N VAL A 73 -11.52 -8.64 5.93
CA VAL A 73 -11.47 -7.64 6.99
C VAL A 73 -11.23 -8.33 8.33
N ILE A 74 -10.15 -7.94 8.99
CA ILE A 74 -9.81 -8.35 10.35
C ILE A 74 -10.27 -7.24 11.28
N HIS A 75 -11.37 -7.46 11.99
CA HIS A 75 -11.85 -6.49 12.97
C HIS A 75 -10.90 -6.48 14.18
N LEU A 76 -10.53 -5.28 14.58
CA LEU A 76 -9.70 -5.04 15.75
C LEU A 76 -10.56 -4.43 16.84
N GLU A 77 -10.42 -4.89 18.08
CA GLU A 77 -10.98 -4.28 19.27
C GLU A 77 -9.83 -3.64 20.05
N ASP A 78 -9.90 -2.33 20.26
CA ASP A 78 -8.82 -1.54 20.86
C ASP A 78 -7.43 -1.73 20.18
N GLY A 79 -7.45 -2.08 18.89
CA GLY A 79 -6.24 -2.32 18.10
C GLY A 79 -5.69 -3.75 18.16
N GLU A 80 -6.36 -4.64 18.88
CA GLU A 80 -5.95 -6.03 19.08
C GLU A 80 -6.81 -7.03 18.29
N LEU A 81 -6.24 -8.21 18.03
CA LEU A 81 -6.92 -9.34 17.38
C LEU A 81 -7.70 -10.11 18.43
N THR A 82 -9.03 -10.14 18.33
CA THR A 82 -9.88 -10.69 19.39
C THR A 82 -10.64 -11.95 19.00
N ASP A 83 -10.91 -12.19 17.72
CA ASP A 83 -11.74 -13.30 17.24
C ASP A 83 -10.90 -14.40 16.58
N ALA A 84 -10.47 -15.40 17.38
CA ALA A 84 -9.65 -16.50 16.91
C ALA A 84 -10.35 -17.37 15.86
N ASP A 85 -11.65 -17.62 15.98
CA ASP A 85 -12.41 -18.45 15.03
C ASP A 85 -12.50 -17.76 13.67
N ARG A 86 -12.71 -16.45 13.68
CA ARG A 86 -12.72 -15.64 12.47
C ARG A 86 -11.34 -15.59 11.83
N ILE A 87 -10.27 -15.47 12.62
CA ILE A 87 -8.88 -15.49 12.15
C ILE A 87 -8.59 -16.82 11.45
N HIS A 88 -8.99 -17.94 12.03
CA HIS A 88 -8.84 -19.25 11.39
C HIS A 88 -9.61 -19.34 10.06
N GLY A 89 -10.82 -18.78 10.00
CA GLY A 89 -11.60 -18.68 8.77
C GLY A 89 -10.87 -17.88 7.69
N ILE A 90 -10.22 -16.77 8.06
CA ILE A 90 -9.44 -15.94 7.14
C ILE A 90 -8.19 -16.68 6.65
N VAL A 91 -7.46 -17.37 7.54
CA VAL A 91 -6.31 -18.19 7.17
C VAL A 91 -6.69 -19.26 6.14
N ASN A 92 -7.81 -19.95 6.37
CA ASN A 92 -8.33 -20.94 5.43
C ASN A 92 -8.73 -20.31 4.08
N ALA A 93 -9.33 -19.13 4.09
CA ALA A 93 -9.69 -18.41 2.87
C ALA A 93 -8.44 -17.96 2.09
N VAL A 94 -7.40 -17.49 2.77
CA VAL A 94 -6.10 -17.15 2.16
C VAL A 94 -5.51 -18.38 1.47
N ASN A 95 -5.41 -19.50 2.17
CA ASN A 95 -4.84 -20.74 1.62
C ASN A 95 -5.68 -21.27 0.46
N GLY A 96 -7.00 -21.27 0.60
CA GLY A 96 -7.94 -21.71 -0.46
C GLY A 96 -7.90 -20.83 -1.71
N SER A 97 -7.47 -19.57 -1.60
CA SER A 97 -7.33 -18.66 -2.75
C SER A 97 -6.09 -18.93 -3.60
N GLU A 98 -5.15 -19.73 -3.08
CA GLU A 98 -3.83 -19.96 -3.69
C GLU A 98 -3.10 -18.66 -4.03
N ALA A 99 -3.18 -17.67 -3.15
CA ALA A 99 -2.51 -16.39 -3.36
C ALA A 99 -0.98 -16.53 -3.27
N ASP A 100 -0.29 -15.90 -4.19
CA ASP A 100 1.19 -15.84 -4.19
C ASP A 100 1.70 -14.80 -3.19
N CYS A 101 0.89 -13.79 -2.91
CA CYS A 101 1.26 -12.66 -2.06
C CYS A 101 0.07 -12.15 -1.25
N ILE A 102 0.30 -11.86 0.03
CA ILE A 102 -0.62 -11.09 0.85
C ILE A 102 -0.15 -9.63 0.88
N LEU A 103 -1.02 -8.70 0.54
CA LEU A 103 -0.85 -7.28 0.80
C LEU A 103 -1.73 -6.89 1.99
N SER A 104 -1.11 -6.41 3.05
CA SER A 104 -1.80 -6.03 4.28
C SER A 104 -1.77 -4.52 4.48
N VAL A 105 -2.94 -3.94 4.77
CA VAL A 105 -3.07 -2.55 5.22
C VAL A 105 -3.44 -2.47 6.71
N LEU A 106 -3.31 -3.59 7.43
CA LEU A 106 -3.48 -3.63 8.87
C LEU A 106 -2.51 -2.65 9.55
N PRO A 107 -2.92 -2.00 10.65
CA PRO A 107 -2.02 -1.20 11.46
C PRO A 107 -1.06 -2.06 12.28
N SER A 108 0.08 -1.51 12.65
CA SER A 108 0.94 -2.06 13.70
C SER A 108 0.32 -1.77 15.09
N PRO A 109 0.37 -2.67 16.08
CA PRO A 109 1.05 -3.99 16.05
C PRO A 109 0.18 -5.14 15.50
N ALA A 110 -1.11 -4.94 15.23
CA ALA A 110 -2.03 -6.00 14.86
C ALA A 110 -1.56 -6.82 13.63
N GLN A 111 -0.83 -6.20 12.70
CA GLN A 111 -0.25 -6.88 11.56
C GLN A 111 0.82 -7.88 11.98
N GLU A 112 1.72 -7.47 12.86
CA GLU A 112 2.81 -8.28 13.37
C GLU A 112 2.26 -9.44 14.18
N ASP A 113 1.27 -9.19 15.03
CA ASP A 113 0.60 -10.20 15.85
C ASP A 113 -0.11 -11.25 14.98
N PHE A 114 -0.80 -10.81 13.92
CA PHE A 114 -1.45 -11.74 12.98
C PHE A 114 -0.42 -12.65 12.29
N ILE A 115 0.69 -12.09 11.84
CA ILE A 115 1.76 -12.87 11.21
C ILE A 115 2.35 -13.86 12.22
N GLU A 116 2.71 -13.41 13.42
CA GLU A 116 3.35 -14.25 14.43
C GLU A 116 2.48 -15.44 14.81
N GLN A 117 1.19 -15.20 15.02
CA GLN A 117 0.24 -16.25 15.40
C GLN A 117 -0.06 -17.24 14.27
N ASN A 118 -0.04 -16.80 13.01
CA ASN A 118 -0.57 -17.60 11.90
C ASN A 118 0.47 -18.00 10.84
N ARG A 119 1.72 -17.55 10.92
CA ARG A 119 2.76 -17.81 9.91
C ARG A 119 2.99 -19.30 9.60
N ALA A 120 2.78 -20.16 10.58
CA ALA A 120 2.94 -21.60 10.41
C ALA A 120 1.77 -22.28 9.67
N LEU A 121 0.64 -21.57 9.54
CA LEU A 121 -0.61 -22.06 8.94
C LEU A 121 -0.87 -21.45 7.54
N ILE A 122 -0.14 -20.40 7.18
CA ILE A 122 -0.34 -19.66 5.92
C ILE A 122 0.64 -20.17 4.87
N ASP A 123 0.10 -20.67 3.74
CA ASP A 123 0.88 -21.22 2.63
C ASP A 123 1.41 -20.15 1.66
N THR A 124 1.08 -18.89 1.88
CA THR A 124 1.49 -17.79 0.98
C THR A 124 2.98 -17.49 1.14
N ARG A 125 3.69 -17.38 0.01
CA ARG A 125 5.14 -17.20 -0.02
C ARG A 125 5.62 -15.84 0.42
N VAL A 126 4.82 -14.79 0.20
CA VAL A 126 5.20 -13.40 0.41
C VAL A 126 4.11 -12.67 1.16
N TRP A 127 4.51 -11.97 2.22
CA TRP A 127 3.67 -11.03 2.94
C TRP A 127 4.30 -9.64 2.90
N ILE A 128 3.54 -8.64 2.50
CA ILE A 128 3.96 -7.25 2.48
C ILE A 128 2.99 -6.40 3.30
N GLY A 129 3.48 -5.90 4.42
CA GLY A 129 2.79 -4.87 5.19
C GLY A 129 2.93 -3.52 4.50
N CYS A 130 1.83 -3.02 3.98
CA CYS A 130 1.77 -1.73 3.29
C CYS A 130 1.27 -0.61 4.20
N GLY A 131 0.48 -0.95 5.24
CA GLY A 131 -0.20 0.01 6.07
C GLY A 131 -0.96 1.05 5.22
N SER A 132 -1.05 2.27 5.69
CA SER A 132 -1.72 3.36 4.96
C SER A 132 -1.04 3.77 3.64
N VAL A 133 0.20 3.30 3.39
CA VAL A 133 0.97 3.68 2.18
C VAL A 133 0.31 3.17 0.90
N LEU A 134 -0.32 1.99 0.94
CA LEU A 134 -1.06 1.46 -0.22
C LEU A 134 -2.28 2.33 -0.56
N MET A 135 -3.00 2.80 0.46
CA MET A 135 -4.21 3.59 0.30
C MET A 135 -3.94 5.04 -0.13
N ARG A 136 -2.74 5.57 0.12
CA ARG A 136 -2.33 6.91 -0.34
C ARG A 136 -2.11 6.86 -1.85
N SER A 137 -2.76 7.77 -2.58
CA SER A 137 -2.68 7.81 -4.05
C SER A 137 -1.23 7.80 -4.55
N PHE A 138 -0.95 6.98 -5.54
CA PHE A 138 0.32 7.00 -6.28
C PHE A 138 0.44 8.23 -7.20
N ASP A 139 -0.66 8.95 -7.41
CA ASP A 139 -0.77 10.04 -8.39
C ASP A 139 -0.57 11.45 -7.81
N ASP A 140 -0.54 11.61 -6.48
CA ASP A 140 -0.55 12.94 -5.85
C ASP A 140 0.62 13.84 -6.30
N ARG A 141 1.73 13.25 -6.74
CA ARG A 141 2.87 14.01 -7.29
C ARG A 141 2.75 14.36 -8.78
N LYS A 142 2.07 13.55 -9.57
CA LYS A 142 1.87 13.86 -11.00
C LYS A 142 0.89 15.01 -11.17
N MET A 143 -0.15 15.06 -10.35
CA MET A 143 -1.11 16.17 -10.38
C MET A 143 -0.49 17.48 -9.90
N THR A 144 0.22 17.51 -8.78
CA THR A 144 0.87 18.73 -8.27
C THR A 144 1.97 19.22 -9.20
N SER A 145 2.79 18.36 -9.80
CA SER A 145 3.83 18.77 -10.75
C SER A 145 3.26 19.24 -12.10
N ARG A 146 2.18 18.62 -12.60
CA ARG A 146 1.46 19.09 -13.80
C ARG A 146 0.75 20.41 -13.55
N ILE A 147 0.07 20.56 -12.41
CA ILE A 147 -0.60 21.81 -12.02
C ILE A 147 0.43 22.92 -11.77
N LYS A 148 1.54 22.65 -11.07
CA LYS A 148 2.65 23.59 -10.92
C LYS A 148 3.24 24.00 -12.28
N ARG A 149 3.50 23.04 -13.20
CA ARG A 149 3.97 23.35 -14.55
C ARG A 149 2.97 24.16 -15.38
N MET A 150 1.67 23.87 -15.26
CA MET A 150 0.63 24.67 -15.93
C MET A 150 0.54 26.09 -15.36
N LEU A 151 0.57 26.22 -14.03
CA LEU A 151 0.55 27.53 -13.35
C LEU A 151 1.81 28.36 -13.68
N VAL A 152 3.00 27.76 -13.63
CA VAL A 152 4.25 28.42 -14.01
C VAL A 152 4.22 28.85 -15.47
N LYS A 153 3.72 28.03 -16.41
CA LYS A 153 3.57 28.39 -17.82
C LYS A 153 2.55 29.54 -18.00
N LYS A 154 1.46 29.55 -17.25
CA LYS A 154 0.41 30.60 -17.33
C LYS A 154 0.92 31.92 -16.76
N VAL A 155 1.63 31.89 -15.63
CA VAL A 155 2.24 33.07 -15.01
C VAL A 155 3.37 33.65 -15.90
N PHE A 156 4.16 32.79 -16.52
CA PHE A 156 5.23 33.23 -17.46
C PHE A 156 4.65 33.88 -18.72
N ARG A 157 3.60 33.31 -19.32
CA ARG A 157 2.88 33.96 -20.45
C ARG A 157 2.33 35.31 -20.06
N TYR A 158 1.68 35.43 -18.91
CA TYR A 158 1.09 36.68 -18.44
C TYR A 158 2.13 37.78 -18.17
N LYS A 159 3.35 37.40 -17.72
CA LYS A 159 4.45 38.36 -17.53
C LYS A 159 5.08 38.82 -18.86
N VAL A 160 5.19 37.91 -19.83
CA VAL A 160 5.76 38.25 -21.16
C VAL A 160 4.80 39.12 -21.98
N GLU A 161 3.48 38.89 -21.89
CA GLU A 161 2.47 39.71 -22.57
C GLU A 161 2.30 41.12 -21.97
N LYS A 162 2.76 41.37 -20.73
CA LYS A 162 2.73 42.68 -20.08
C LYS A 162 3.99 43.53 -20.30
N GLN A 163 5.03 43.00 -20.94
CA GLN A 163 6.30 43.66 -21.20
C GLN A 163 6.48 44.05 -22.68
N ASN A 164 5.48 43.75 -23.52
CA ASN A 164 5.32 44.27 -24.87
C ASN A 164 4.09 45.20 -24.92
#